data_b7af7f274f4ee974619d3dab3cd5bc6f
#
_entry.id   b7af7f274f4ee974619d3dab3cd5bc6f
#
_cell.length_a   1.000
_cell.length_b   1.000
_cell.length_c   1.000
_cell.angle_alpha   90.00
_cell.angle_beta   90.00
_cell.angle_gamma   90.00
#
_symmetry.space_group_name_H-M   'P 1'
#
loop_
_entity.id
_entity.type
_entity.pdbx_description
1 polymer ?
#
loop_
_entity_poly.entity_id
_entity_poly.type
_entity_poly.pdbx_seq_one_letter_code
_entity_poly.pdbx_strand_id
1 'polypeptide(L)'
;MAEKPGAIAKMVAWQKEHISDRQMTLILAFVIGLLASVAGFFLHSIVHEIQILLTSGFEKSTYNLLFLLFPIVGIYLTSLFIKYVVRDNISHGITRVLYAISTKQSKLKGHNCWSSVVASGITIGFGGSVGAEAPIVLTGSAIGSNLGQIFRMDKKTMILLVGCGASAAIAGIFKAPIAGLVFTLEVLMVDLSMASLLPILISCVTATCFSYILMGEKSLFDFTLTDPWELDRVPACILLGVFCGFVSLYFMRAMSACEGFFAQLKQYPYVKLLFGGIILSSLIFLFPSLYGEGYSAVNILLKGRTEADWDMVMSNSLFYGHSQLLVLYIGLVTFTKVFATSATNGSGGCGGTFAPSLFIGGFAGFFFARIWNIYKLGVYIPEQNFTLMGMAGVMTGVMHAPLTGIFLIAELTGGYQLFIPLMIVCICSLLTISIFESHSIYALRLAREGKLLTHHIDKAAITLMGMQSVVEKDYHPVSPDLPMGKLVSEISRSNNNFLPVVNQAGVLLGIIDITRVRHIIFRSELYTRFKVKQLMLQPSAVLSDHEPMQEVMKKFDETDAAQLPVVDVNGVLKGYISRTRLYSTYRQIVADMSAE
;
A
#
# COMPACT_ATOMS: atom_id res chain seq x y z
N MET A 1 -14.64 42.87 14.57
CA MET A 1 -13.20 42.82 14.88
C MET A 1 -12.63 41.66 14.03
N ALA A 2 -11.87 41.95 12.98
CA ALA A 2 -11.22 40.92 12.19
C ALA A 2 -10.10 40.30 13.04
N GLU A 3 -10.17 39.01 13.33
CA GLU A 3 -9.09 38.26 13.98
C GLU A 3 -7.79 38.46 13.19
N LYS A 4 -6.74 38.94 13.89
CA LYS A 4 -5.41 39.09 13.28
C LYS A 4 -4.99 37.70 12.72
N PRO A 5 -4.65 37.57 11.42
CA PRO A 5 -4.23 36.30 10.86
C PRO A 5 -3.05 35.75 11.65
N GLY A 6 -3.15 34.51 12.09
CA GLY A 6 -2.09 33.84 12.86
C GLY A 6 -0.77 33.83 12.09
N ALA A 7 0.35 33.62 12.79
CA ALA A 7 1.71 33.65 12.20
C ALA A 7 1.85 32.77 10.95
N ILE A 8 1.23 31.58 10.96
CA ILE A 8 1.21 30.65 9.81
C ILE A 8 0.48 31.26 8.61
N ALA A 9 -0.66 31.92 8.81
CA ALA A 9 -1.41 32.55 7.72
C ALA A 9 -0.62 33.69 7.06
N LYS A 10 0.14 34.47 7.85
CA LYS A 10 1.04 35.50 7.32
C LYS A 10 2.19 34.91 6.52
N MET A 11 2.78 33.82 7.01
CA MET A 11 3.87 33.12 6.33
C MET A 11 3.40 32.52 4.98
N VAL A 12 2.22 31.92 4.93
CA VAL A 12 1.63 31.38 3.70
C VAL A 12 1.27 32.50 2.71
N ALA A 13 0.78 33.65 3.17
CA ALA A 13 0.50 34.80 2.32
C ALA A 13 1.79 35.37 1.72
N TRP A 14 2.82 35.58 2.54
CA TRP A 14 4.14 36.03 2.07
C TRP A 14 4.77 35.08 1.06
N GLN A 15 4.67 33.75 1.32
CA GLN A 15 5.18 32.71 0.41
C GLN A 15 4.53 32.80 -0.98
N LYS A 16 3.19 32.95 -1.03
CA LYS A 16 2.46 33.04 -2.30
C LYS A 16 2.81 34.27 -3.15
N GLU A 17 3.27 35.34 -2.49
CA GLU A 17 3.68 36.57 -3.19
C GLU A 17 5.12 36.50 -3.72
N HIS A 18 6.04 35.72 -3.07
CA HIS A 18 7.47 35.77 -3.35
C HIS A 18 8.05 34.48 -3.90
N ILE A 19 7.38 33.33 -3.76
CA ILE A 19 7.92 32.02 -4.12
C ILE A 19 6.92 31.29 -5.04
N SER A 20 7.40 30.82 -6.20
CA SER A 20 6.57 30.01 -7.09
C SER A 20 6.26 28.65 -6.47
N ASP A 21 5.12 28.04 -6.82
CA ASP A 21 4.72 26.72 -6.30
C ASP A 21 5.77 25.65 -6.57
N ARG A 22 6.47 25.70 -7.71
CA ARG A 22 7.57 24.81 -8.05
C ARG A 22 8.76 24.97 -7.10
N GLN A 23 9.17 26.19 -6.81
CA GLN A 23 10.27 26.46 -5.87
C GLN A 23 9.88 26.02 -4.45
N MET A 24 8.64 26.30 -4.05
CA MET A 24 8.14 25.87 -2.75
C MET A 24 8.12 24.35 -2.61
N THR A 25 7.74 23.62 -3.66
CA THR A 25 7.78 22.15 -3.67
C THR A 25 9.20 21.63 -3.45
N LEU A 26 10.23 22.24 -4.08
CA LEU A 26 11.62 21.83 -3.88
C LEU A 26 12.12 22.13 -2.44
N ILE A 27 11.77 23.29 -1.89
CA ILE A 27 12.09 23.64 -0.50
C ILE A 27 11.44 22.65 0.47
N LEU A 28 10.16 22.35 0.25
CA LEU A 28 9.44 21.38 1.07
C LEU A 28 10.03 19.97 0.95
N ALA A 29 10.45 19.55 -0.24
CA ALA A 29 11.11 18.26 -0.46
C ALA A 29 12.41 18.15 0.36
N PHE A 30 13.23 19.23 0.39
CA PHE A 30 14.43 19.29 1.22
C PHE A 30 14.09 19.18 2.73
N VAL A 31 13.12 19.95 3.21
CA VAL A 31 12.68 19.93 4.62
C VAL A 31 12.13 18.56 5.00
N ILE A 32 11.35 17.94 4.11
CA ILE A 32 10.79 16.59 4.30
C ILE A 32 11.92 15.57 4.43
N GLY A 33 12.95 15.65 3.56
CA GLY A 33 14.13 14.78 3.62
C GLY A 33 14.84 14.86 4.98
N LEU A 34 15.05 16.08 5.47
CA LEU A 34 15.68 16.33 6.77
C LEU A 34 14.83 15.74 7.91
N LEU A 35 13.53 16.05 7.96
CA LEU A 35 12.65 15.58 9.03
C LEU A 35 12.44 14.05 9.00
N ALA A 36 12.38 13.45 7.82
CA ALA A 36 12.30 12.00 7.68
C ALA A 36 13.57 11.30 8.19
N SER A 37 14.76 11.86 7.91
CA SER A 37 16.03 11.35 8.45
C SER A 37 16.08 11.43 9.97
N VAL A 38 15.63 12.55 10.56
CA VAL A 38 15.54 12.70 12.02
C VAL A 38 14.58 11.67 12.62
N ALA A 39 13.43 11.44 11.99
CA ALA A 39 12.48 10.41 12.44
C ALA A 39 13.08 9.00 12.37
N GLY A 40 13.86 8.69 11.31
CA GLY A 40 14.60 7.43 11.18
C GLY A 40 15.64 7.25 12.28
N PHE A 41 16.40 8.30 12.58
CA PHE A 41 17.36 8.31 13.68
C PHE A 41 16.67 8.03 15.04
N PHE A 42 15.57 8.71 15.34
CA PHE A 42 14.81 8.45 16.58
C PHE A 42 14.31 7.01 16.65
N LEU A 43 13.80 6.45 15.54
CA LEU A 43 13.35 5.06 15.52
C LEU A 43 14.48 4.10 15.84
N HIS A 44 15.64 4.28 15.17
CA HIS A 44 16.82 3.45 15.41
C HIS A 44 17.31 3.58 16.86
N SER A 45 17.37 4.81 17.39
CA SER A 45 17.79 5.06 18.77
C SER A 45 16.85 4.42 19.80
N ILE A 46 15.54 4.53 19.61
CA ILE A 46 14.56 3.89 20.51
C ILE A 46 14.76 2.37 20.53
N VAL A 47 14.90 1.74 19.36
CA VAL A 47 15.12 0.29 19.27
C VAL A 47 16.42 -0.10 19.96
N HIS A 48 17.52 0.63 19.69
CA HIS A 48 18.84 0.36 20.25
C HIS A 48 18.88 0.52 21.77
N GLU A 49 18.34 1.61 22.31
CA GLU A 49 18.30 1.87 23.75
C GLU A 49 17.47 0.83 24.49
N ILE A 50 16.31 0.44 23.94
CA ILE A 50 15.49 -0.63 24.53
C ILE A 50 16.26 -1.96 24.53
N GLN A 51 16.93 -2.31 23.42
CA GLN A 51 17.73 -3.54 23.35
C GLN A 51 18.89 -3.53 24.36
N ILE A 52 19.61 -2.43 24.49
CA ILE A 52 20.67 -2.28 25.50
C ILE A 52 20.07 -2.45 26.90
N LEU A 53 18.97 -1.76 27.23
CA LEU A 53 18.31 -1.85 28.52
C LEU A 53 17.93 -3.29 28.88
N LEU A 54 17.43 -4.05 27.90
CA LEU A 54 17.02 -5.44 28.09
C LEU A 54 18.18 -6.43 28.16
N THR A 55 19.34 -6.10 27.58
CA THR A 55 20.49 -7.01 27.50
C THR A 55 21.64 -6.66 28.42
N SER A 56 21.75 -5.40 28.91
CA SER A 56 22.89 -4.90 29.68
C SER A 56 22.99 -5.46 31.12
N GLY A 57 21.95 -6.10 31.65
CA GLY A 57 21.91 -6.65 33.00
C GLY A 57 22.07 -8.18 33.09
N PHE A 58 22.24 -8.87 31.98
CA PHE A 58 22.22 -10.32 31.96
C PHE A 58 23.52 -10.89 31.39
N GLU A 59 24.23 -11.68 32.18
CA GLU A 59 25.25 -12.56 31.63
C GLU A 59 24.61 -13.45 30.57
N LYS A 60 25.31 -13.64 29.44
CA LYS A 60 24.87 -14.52 28.35
C LYS A 60 24.86 -16.00 28.82
N SER A 61 23.99 -16.33 29.76
CA SER A 61 23.75 -17.72 30.10
C SER A 61 22.87 -18.36 29.06
N THR A 62 23.13 -19.59 28.71
CA THR A 62 22.62 -20.37 27.59
C THR A 62 21.08 -20.51 27.53
N TYR A 63 20.35 -20.14 28.58
CA TYR A 63 18.89 -20.27 28.69
C TYR A 63 18.28 -19.11 29.48
N ASN A 64 18.20 -17.94 28.89
CA ASN A 64 17.53 -16.84 29.58
C ASN A 64 16.02 -16.84 29.26
N LEU A 65 15.22 -17.42 30.18
CA LEU A 65 13.76 -17.47 30.07
C LEU A 65 13.09 -16.10 29.98
N LEU A 66 13.81 -15.01 30.31
CA LEU A 66 13.30 -13.64 30.16
C LEU A 66 13.11 -13.25 28.68
N PHE A 67 13.86 -13.85 27.74
CA PHE A 67 13.60 -13.67 26.31
C PHE A 67 12.20 -14.14 25.87
N LEU A 68 11.57 -15.03 26.63
CA LEU A 68 10.17 -15.43 26.41
C LEU A 68 9.18 -14.35 26.85
N LEU A 69 9.53 -13.51 27.81
CA LEU A 69 8.63 -12.51 28.37
C LEU A 69 8.69 -11.19 27.57
N PHE A 70 9.87 -10.80 27.09
CA PHE A 70 10.09 -9.51 26.44
C PHE A 70 9.15 -9.24 25.26
N PRO A 71 8.93 -10.14 24.29
CA PRO A 71 8.02 -9.89 23.18
C PRO A 71 6.57 -9.66 23.64
N ILE A 72 6.12 -10.39 24.65
CA ILE A 72 4.76 -10.24 25.22
C ILE A 72 4.62 -8.85 25.86
N VAL A 73 5.60 -8.44 26.66
CA VAL A 73 5.61 -7.10 27.29
C VAL A 73 5.65 -6.00 26.24
N GLY A 74 6.49 -6.14 25.22
CA GLY A 74 6.59 -5.16 24.12
C GLY A 74 5.27 -4.99 23.37
N ILE A 75 4.61 -6.08 22.99
CA ILE A 75 3.30 -6.03 22.32
C ILE A 75 2.25 -5.40 23.25
N TYR A 76 2.27 -5.75 24.55
CA TYR A 76 1.35 -5.16 25.52
C TYR A 76 1.54 -3.66 25.66
N LEU A 77 2.77 -3.19 25.84
CA LEU A 77 3.09 -1.75 25.92
C LEU A 77 2.70 -1.00 24.65
N THR A 78 2.98 -1.58 23.48
CA THR A 78 2.56 -1.02 22.19
C THR A 78 1.04 -0.93 22.08
N SER A 79 0.33 -1.97 22.48
CA SER A 79 -1.14 -2.00 22.48
C SER A 79 -1.73 -0.94 23.43
N LEU A 80 -1.16 -0.76 24.62
CA LEU A 80 -1.55 0.31 25.56
C LEU A 80 -1.29 1.69 24.96
N PHE A 81 -0.10 1.91 24.37
CA PHE A 81 0.25 3.17 23.73
C PHE A 81 -0.73 3.52 22.62
N ILE A 82 -1.04 2.55 21.73
CA ILE A 82 -2.01 2.76 20.65
C ILE A 82 -3.40 3.07 21.21
N LYS A 83 -3.86 2.35 22.23
CA LYS A 83 -5.21 2.48 22.80
C LYS A 83 -5.43 3.81 23.55
N TYR A 84 -4.45 4.22 24.36
CA TYR A 84 -4.64 5.36 25.26
C TYR A 84 -4.07 6.67 24.72
N VAL A 85 -2.94 6.63 24.01
CA VAL A 85 -2.23 7.81 23.51
C VAL A 85 -2.65 8.13 22.07
N VAL A 86 -2.51 7.18 21.16
CA VAL A 86 -2.75 7.42 19.73
C VAL A 86 -4.25 7.44 19.39
N ARG A 87 -5.01 6.54 19.96
CA ARG A 87 -6.47 6.37 19.76
C ARG A 87 -6.88 6.24 18.28
N ASP A 88 -5.98 5.73 17.47
CA ASP A 88 -6.19 5.46 16.04
C ASP A 88 -5.46 4.18 15.64
N ASN A 89 -5.89 3.54 14.57
CA ASN A 89 -5.19 2.38 14.04
C ASN A 89 -3.97 2.85 13.25
N ILE A 90 -2.76 2.46 13.63
CA ILE A 90 -1.49 2.76 12.94
C ILE A 90 -0.82 1.53 12.33
N SER A 91 -1.48 0.37 12.37
CA SER A 91 -0.98 -0.86 11.74
C SER A 91 -0.94 -0.72 10.22
N HIS A 92 -0.05 -1.48 9.57
CA HIS A 92 0.07 -1.55 8.11
C HIS A 92 0.38 -0.22 7.40
N GLY A 93 1.43 0.48 7.84
CA GLY A 93 1.78 1.84 7.44
C GLY A 93 1.71 2.11 5.93
N ILE A 94 2.35 1.29 5.07
CA ILE A 94 2.38 1.46 3.61
C ILE A 94 0.97 1.35 3.01
N THR A 95 0.16 0.37 3.43
CA THR A 95 -1.24 0.23 2.97
C THR A 95 -2.07 1.48 3.32
N ARG A 96 -1.80 2.13 4.46
CA ARG A 96 -2.48 3.39 4.84
C ARG A 96 -2.06 4.57 3.98
N VAL A 97 -0.79 4.64 3.59
CA VAL A 97 -0.32 5.66 2.64
C VAL A 97 -1.01 5.48 1.29
N LEU A 98 -1.03 4.25 0.75
CA LEU A 98 -1.76 3.92 -0.47
C LEU A 98 -3.25 4.30 -0.38
N TYR A 99 -3.90 3.98 0.75
CA TYR A 99 -5.29 4.35 0.99
C TYR A 99 -5.49 5.87 1.02
N ALA A 100 -4.57 6.62 1.63
CA ALA A 100 -4.66 8.08 1.69
C ALA A 100 -4.48 8.72 0.31
N ILE A 101 -3.56 8.20 -0.51
CA ILE A 101 -3.36 8.65 -1.90
C ILE A 101 -4.63 8.37 -2.71
N SER A 102 -5.18 7.15 -2.61
CA SER A 102 -6.33 6.71 -3.41
C SER A 102 -7.64 7.40 -3.04
N THR A 103 -7.92 7.63 -1.74
CA THR A 103 -9.28 7.99 -1.29
C THR A 103 -9.37 9.31 -0.52
N LYS A 104 -8.28 9.78 0.11
CA LYS A 104 -8.29 10.93 1.04
C LYS A 104 -7.53 12.15 0.56
N GLN A 105 -7.34 12.31 -0.75
CA GLN A 105 -6.57 13.43 -1.29
C GLN A 105 -5.18 13.58 -0.62
N SER A 106 -4.53 12.47 -0.31
CA SER A 106 -3.22 12.40 0.36
C SER A 106 -3.16 13.06 1.75
N LYS A 107 -4.30 13.23 2.44
CA LYS A 107 -4.37 13.81 3.79
C LYS A 107 -4.16 12.74 4.86
N LEU A 108 -3.05 12.83 5.56
CA LEU A 108 -2.70 12.00 6.72
C LEU A 108 -2.82 12.81 8.02
N LYS A 109 -3.25 12.15 9.10
CA LYS A 109 -3.40 12.80 10.42
C LYS A 109 -2.03 13.17 11.01
N GLY A 110 -1.92 14.30 11.69
CA GLY A 110 -0.68 14.84 12.25
C GLY A 110 0.02 13.92 13.25
N HIS A 111 -0.72 13.13 14.05
CA HIS A 111 -0.09 12.20 14.99
C HIS A 111 0.77 11.11 14.29
N ASN A 112 0.49 10.77 13.02
CA ASN A 112 1.30 9.80 12.29
C ASN A 112 2.75 10.26 12.05
N CYS A 113 3.06 11.56 12.22
CA CYS A 113 4.43 12.07 12.12
C CYS A 113 5.37 11.54 13.22
N TRP A 114 4.84 10.94 14.29
CA TRP A 114 5.65 10.42 15.41
C TRP A 114 5.11 9.12 16.00
N SER A 115 3.80 8.88 15.96
CA SER A 115 3.15 7.76 16.67
C SER A 115 3.60 6.40 16.16
N SER A 116 3.83 6.26 14.84
CA SER A 116 4.29 5.01 14.23
C SER A 116 5.74 4.69 14.62
N VAL A 117 6.60 5.70 14.73
CA VAL A 117 8.00 5.56 15.17
C VAL A 117 8.04 5.02 16.60
N VAL A 118 7.30 5.62 17.52
CA VAL A 118 7.29 5.19 18.93
C VAL A 118 6.71 3.78 19.07
N ALA A 119 5.57 3.50 18.44
CA ALA A 119 4.91 2.21 18.53
C ALA A 119 5.78 1.07 17.97
N SER A 120 6.42 1.28 16.81
CA SER A 120 7.30 0.27 16.21
C SER A 120 8.63 0.14 16.96
N GLY A 121 9.17 1.25 17.47
CA GLY A 121 10.38 1.26 18.29
C GLY A 121 10.20 0.38 19.56
N ILE A 122 9.06 0.50 20.24
CA ILE A 122 8.72 -0.36 21.37
C ILE A 122 8.57 -1.82 20.91
N THR A 123 7.78 -2.07 19.84
CA THR A 123 7.55 -3.43 19.34
C THR A 123 8.85 -4.15 19.01
N ILE A 124 9.70 -3.52 18.18
CA ILE A 124 10.95 -4.11 17.66
C ILE A 124 12.00 -4.19 18.79
N GLY A 125 12.12 -3.16 19.61
CA GLY A 125 13.07 -3.10 20.72
C GLY A 125 12.88 -4.24 21.72
N PHE A 126 11.63 -4.63 22.01
CA PHE A 126 11.28 -5.78 22.83
C PHE A 126 11.29 -7.12 22.08
N GLY A 127 11.74 -7.17 20.84
CA GLY A 127 11.92 -8.40 20.07
C GLY A 127 10.76 -8.78 19.15
N GLY A 128 9.83 -7.90 18.91
CA GLY A 128 8.77 -8.13 17.91
C GLY A 128 9.36 -8.40 16.53
N SER A 129 8.95 -9.49 15.88
CA SER A 129 9.53 -10.01 14.63
C SER A 129 8.96 -9.32 13.38
N VAL A 130 9.19 -8.01 13.26
CA VAL A 130 8.65 -7.11 12.23
C VAL A 130 9.69 -6.09 11.80
N GLY A 131 9.43 -5.38 10.68
CA GLY A 131 10.33 -4.36 10.16
C GLY A 131 9.94 -2.94 10.55
N ALA A 132 10.93 -2.05 10.60
CA ALA A 132 10.79 -0.62 10.89
C ALA A 132 10.33 0.20 9.67
N GLU A 133 10.44 -0.34 8.45
CA GLU A 133 10.28 0.40 7.20
C GLU A 133 8.85 0.91 6.99
N ALA A 134 7.83 0.07 7.20
CA ALA A 134 6.46 0.50 7.00
C ALA A 134 6.01 1.60 8.00
N PRO A 135 6.37 1.55 9.29
CA PRO A 135 6.19 2.65 10.22
C PRO A 135 6.90 3.94 9.82
N ILE A 136 8.15 3.86 9.37
CA ILE A 136 8.89 5.06 8.99
C ILE A 136 8.37 5.67 7.67
N VAL A 137 7.95 4.84 6.72
CA VAL A 137 7.28 5.30 5.48
C VAL A 137 5.99 6.03 5.81
N LEU A 138 5.16 5.53 6.74
CA LEU A 138 3.96 6.23 7.19
C LEU A 138 4.31 7.57 7.85
N THR A 139 5.36 7.60 8.66
CA THR A 139 5.83 8.82 9.33
C THR A 139 6.33 9.85 8.32
N GLY A 140 7.21 9.48 7.39
CA GLY A 140 7.70 10.37 6.34
C GLY A 140 6.57 10.90 5.45
N SER A 141 5.66 10.02 5.02
CA SER A 141 4.47 10.39 4.26
C SER A 141 3.56 11.34 5.03
N ALA A 142 3.39 11.14 6.34
CA ALA A 142 2.61 12.05 7.18
C ALA A 142 3.28 13.41 7.33
N ILE A 143 4.61 13.48 7.44
CA ILE A 143 5.38 14.74 7.44
C ILE A 143 5.11 15.49 6.13
N GLY A 144 5.27 14.83 4.97
CA GLY A 144 4.99 15.43 3.67
C GLY A 144 3.55 15.92 3.54
N SER A 145 2.58 15.09 3.94
CA SER A 145 1.16 15.43 3.94
C SER A 145 0.85 16.66 4.82
N ASN A 146 1.36 16.69 6.04
CA ASN A 146 1.05 17.79 6.98
C ASN A 146 1.73 19.10 6.57
N LEU A 147 2.97 19.06 6.05
CA LEU A 147 3.61 20.25 5.48
C LEU A 147 2.81 20.77 4.28
N GLY A 148 2.39 19.91 3.36
CA GLY A 148 1.55 20.30 2.23
C GLY A 148 0.21 20.93 2.67
N GLN A 149 -0.42 20.41 3.73
CA GLN A 149 -1.64 20.99 4.30
C GLN A 149 -1.40 22.38 4.93
N ILE A 150 -0.28 22.56 5.65
CA ILE A 150 0.08 23.85 6.27
C ILE A 150 0.25 24.94 5.19
N PHE A 151 0.94 24.61 4.09
CA PHE A 151 1.18 25.52 2.97
C PHE A 151 0.05 25.56 1.93
N ARG A 152 -1.05 24.82 2.17
CA ARG A 152 -2.25 24.78 1.31
C ARG A 152 -1.92 24.44 -0.14
N MET A 153 -1.05 23.43 -0.31
CA MET A 153 -0.68 22.97 -1.65
C MET A 153 -1.86 22.27 -2.34
N ASP A 154 -1.87 22.29 -3.66
CA ASP A 154 -2.86 21.61 -4.49
C ASP A 154 -2.80 20.09 -4.35
N LYS A 155 -3.82 19.39 -4.85
CA LYS A 155 -3.94 17.93 -4.71
C LYS A 155 -2.76 17.18 -5.32
N LYS A 156 -2.29 17.62 -6.49
CA LYS A 156 -1.17 17.00 -7.22
C LYS A 156 0.13 17.13 -6.42
N THR A 157 0.45 18.33 -5.96
CA THR A 157 1.61 18.58 -5.09
C THR A 157 1.50 17.83 -3.76
N MET A 158 0.29 17.66 -3.21
CA MET A 158 0.08 16.85 -2.00
C MET A 158 0.48 15.39 -2.19
N ILE A 159 0.10 14.77 -3.31
CA ILE A 159 0.53 13.40 -3.66
C ILE A 159 2.05 13.33 -3.75
N LEU A 160 2.66 14.30 -4.44
CA LEU A 160 4.11 14.38 -4.61
C LEU A 160 4.84 14.53 -3.27
N LEU A 161 4.38 15.41 -2.37
CA LEU A 161 5.00 15.60 -1.05
C LEU A 161 4.87 14.38 -0.15
N VAL A 162 3.75 13.65 -0.22
CA VAL A 162 3.59 12.34 0.43
C VAL A 162 4.59 11.34 -0.12
N GLY A 163 4.78 11.32 -1.44
CA GLY A 163 5.82 10.52 -2.11
C GLY A 163 7.24 10.92 -1.67
N CYS A 164 7.56 12.21 -1.61
CA CYS A 164 8.82 12.71 -1.08
C CYS A 164 9.09 12.23 0.36
N GLY A 165 8.05 12.20 1.20
CA GLY A 165 8.18 11.71 2.56
C GLY A 165 8.43 10.21 2.66
N ALA A 166 7.74 9.43 1.84
CA ALA A 166 7.92 7.98 1.77
C ALA A 166 9.32 7.60 1.24
N SER A 167 9.74 8.24 0.14
CA SER A 167 11.05 8.00 -0.47
C SER A 167 12.20 8.40 0.47
N ALA A 168 12.08 9.56 1.11
CA ALA A 168 13.06 10.03 2.10
C ALA A 168 13.18 9.09 3.31
N ALA A 169 12.05 8.50 3.76
CA ALA A 169 12.05 7.54 4.85
C ALA A 169 12.85 6.27 4.51
N ILE A 170 12.62 5.69 3.33
CA ILE A 170 13.38 4.53 2.84
C ILE A 170 14.84 4.89 2.59
N ALA A 171 15.09 6.01 1.90
CA ALA A 171 16.45 6.49 1.61
C ALA A 171 17.27 6.74 2.88
N GLY A 172 16.64 7.30 3.92
CA GLY A 172 17.29 7.60 5.20
C GLY A 172 17.60 6.35 6.02
N ILE A 173 16.67 5.39 6.14
CA ILE A 173 16.89 4.20 6.98
C ILE A 173 17.91 3.24 6.36
N PHE A 174 17.90 3.09 5.04
CA PHE A 174 18.79 2.19 4.31
C PHE A 174 20.05 2.88 3.76
N LYS A 175 20.14 4.21 3.82
CA LYS A 175 21.18 5.02 3.16
C LYS A 175 21.25 4.75 1.65
N ALA A 176 20.11 4.53 1.04
CA ALA A 176 19.90 4.07 -0.33
C ALA A 176 18.98 5.03 -1.09
N PRO A 177 19.50 6.14 -1.65
CA PRO A 177 18.67 7.20 -2.26
C PRO A 177 17.95 6.75 -3.52
N ILE A 178 18.56 5.93 -4.37
CA ILE A 178 17.92 5.43 -5.60
C ILE A 178 16.82 4.43 -5.24
N ALA A 179 17.08 3.53 -4.30
CA ALA A 179 16.07 2.59 -3.83
C ALA A 179 14.85 3.31 -3.22
N GLY A 180 15.05 4.39 -2.45
CA GLY A 180 13.96 5.22 -1.92
C GLY A 180 13.11 5.87 -3.01
N LEU A 181 13.76 6.42 -4.05
CA LEU A 181 13.08 6.99 -5.20
C LEU A 181 12.24 5.94 -5.93
N VAL A 182 12.84 4.81 -6.27
CA VAL A 182 12.19 3.73 -7.04
C VAL A 182 11.05 3.07 -6.23
N PHE A 183 11.23 2.91 -4.91
CA PHE A 183 10.19 2.42 -4.01
C PHE A 183 8.91 3.26 -4.11
N THR A 184 9.03 4.57 -4.17
CA THR A 184 7.87 5.46 -4.27
C THR A 184 7.14 5.29 -5.61
N LEU A 185 7.86 5.04 -6.68
CA LEU A 185 7.29 4.82 -8.01
C LEU A 185 6.59 3.45 -8.11
N GLU A 186 7.25 2.38 -7.66
CA GLU A 186 6.73 1.02 -7.80
C GLU A 186 5.69 0.66 -6.73
N VAL A 187 5.95 0.98 -5.47
CA VAL A 187 5.10 0.54 -4.34
C VAL A 187 3.98 1.51 -4.07
N LEU A 188 4.23 2.83 -4.12
CA LEU A 188 3.19 3.84 -3.90
C LEU A 188 2.50 4.28 -5.18
N MET A 189 2.96 3.78 -6.35
CA MET A 189 2.34 4.05 -7.65
C MET A 189 2.21 5.57 -7.95
N VAL A 190 3.20 6.36 -7.53
CA VAL A 190 3.26 7.78 -7.85
C VAL A 190 3.75 7.95 -9.29
N ASP A 191 3.03 8.76 -10.08
CA ASP A 191 3.32 8.92 -11.50
C ASP A 191 4.70 9.54 -11.78
N LEU A 192 5.39 8.93 -12.73
CA LEU A 192 6.70 9.36 -13.24
C LEU A 192 6.52 10.52 -14.22
N SER A 193 6.63 11.75 -13.72
CA SER A 193 6.83 12.91 -14.57
C SER A 193 8.20 13.54 -14.28
N MET A 194 8.79 14.22 -15.27
CA MET A 194 10.04 14.97 -15.04
C MET A 194 9.90 16.02 -13.93
N ALA A 195 8.69 16.50 -13.70
CA ALA A 195 8.40 17.47 -12.64
C ALA A 195 8.39 16.80 -11.25
N SER A 196 8.01 15.52 -11.13
CA SER A 196 7.97 14.79 -9.86
C SER A 196 9.32 14.17 -9.46
N LEU A 197 10.16 13.81 -10.42
CA LEU A 197 11.45 13.17 -10.15
C LEU A 197 12.39 14.05 -9.31
N LEU A 198 12.52 15.33 -9.65
CA LEU A 198 13.48 16.23 -8.99
C LEU A 198 13.17 16.44 -7.50
N PRO A 199 11.92 16.74 -7.07
CA PRO A 199 11.59 16.85 -5.65
C PRO A 199 11.82 15.54 -4.87
N ILE A 200 11.44 14.38 -5.45
CA ILE A 200 11.65 13.08 -4.82
C ILE A 200 13.16 12.82 -4.64
N LEU A 201 13.97 13.08 -5.67
CA LEU A 201 15.41 12.89 -5.60
C LEU A 201 16.06 13.81 -4.55
N ILE A 202 15.65 15.08 -4.47
CA ILE A 202 16.13 16.02 -3.44
C ILE A 202 15.82 15.47 -2.05
N SER A 203 14.60 14.99 -1.81
CA SER A 203 14.23 14.45 -0.50
C SER A 203 15.01 13.19 -0.14
N CYS A 204 15.26 12.28 -1.10
CA CYS A 204 16.07 11.08 -0.89
C CYS A 204 17.53 11.41 -0.55
N VAL A 205 18.16 12.24 -1.38
CA VAL A 205 19.57 12.63 -1.19
C VAL A 205 19.75 13.36 0.14
N THR A 206 18.84 14.31 0.45
CA THR A 206 18.87 15.02 1.73
C THR A 206 18.74 14.04 2.89
N ALA A 207 17.76 13.13 2.86
CA ALA A 207 17.58 12.15 3.93
C ALA A 207 18.78 11.24 4.10
N THR A 208 19.39 10.78 3.01
CA THR A 208 20.59 9.95 3.04
C THR A 208 21.79 10.70 3.63
N CYS A 209 22.05 11.93 3.18
CA CYS A 209 23.15 12.74 3.71
C CYS A 209 23.00 12.99 5.21
N PHE A 210 21.81 13.39 5.66
CA PHE A 210 21.56 13.60 7.09
C PHE A 210 21.61 12.29 7.89
N SER A 211 21.21 11.17 7.31
CA SER A 211 21.35 9.86 7.94
C SER A 211 22.81 9.50 8.17
N TYR A 212 23.70 9.77 7.21
CA TYR A 212 25.15 9.59 7.40
C TYR A 212 25.69 10.46 8.54
N ILE A 213 25.25 11.71 8.64
CA ILE A 213 25.65 12.61 9.72
C ILE A 213 25.18 12.11 11.10
N LEU A 214 23.93 11.65 11.21
CA LEU A 214 23.30 11.26 12.47
C LEU A 214 23.68 9.86 12.94
N MET A 215 23.79 8.89 12.00
CA MET A 215 23.98 7.46 12.29
C MET A 215 25.41 6.96 11.91
N GLY A 216 26.28 7.82 11.36
CA GLY A 216 27.61 7.44 10.91
C GLY A 216 27.62 6.68 9.58
N GLU A 217 28.80 6.20 9.17
CA GLU A 217 29.03 5.61 7.84
C GLU A 217 28.70 4.11 7.75
N LYS A 218 28.43 3.42 8.88
CA LYS A 218 28.21 1.97 8.88
C LYS A 218 27.03 1.60 7.98
N SER A 219 27.27 0.68 7.05
CA SER A 219 26.22 0.05 6.26
C SER A 219 25.39 -0.91 7.13
N LEU A 220 24.12 -1.14 6.75
CA LEU A 220 23.27 -2.11 7.41
C LEU A 220 23.76 -3.55 7.20
N PHE A 221 24.31 -3.82 6.01
CA PHE A 221 24.91 -5.10 5.67
C PHE A 221 26.39 -4.89 5.32
N ASP A 222 27.26 -5.62 6.02
CA ASP A 222 28.69 -5.67 5.71
C ASP A 222 28.94 -6.80 4.71
N PHE A 223 29.04 -6.46 3.45
CA PHE A 223 29.31 -7.39 2.37
C PHE A 223 30.59 -6.99 1.61
N THR A 224 31.43 -7.96 1.34
CA THR A 224 32.58 -7.80 0.43
C THR A 224 32.49 -8.89 -0.63
N LEU A 225 32.41 -8.48 -1.90
CA LEU A 225 32.38 -9.43 -3.01
C LEU A 225 33.72 -10.17 -3.09
N THR A 226 33.72 -11.45 -2.78
CA THR A 226 34.91 -12.31 -2.90
C THR A 226 34.92 -13.09 -4.21
N ASP A 227 33.74 -13.51 -4.67
CA ASP A 227 33.55 -14.32 -5.86
C ASP A 227 32.80 -13.51 -6.92
N PRO A 228 33.48 -13.10 -8.01
CA PRO A 228 32.84 -12.37 -9.11
C PRO A 228 31.77 -13.22 -9.76
N TRP A 229 30.76 -12.57 -10.34
CA TRP A 229 29.72 -13.26 -11.07
C TRP A 229 30.23 -13.79 -12.41
N GLU A 230 29.81 -15.02 -12.76
CA GLU A 230 30.17 -15.72 -13.99
C GLU A 230 28.90 -16.17 -14.74
N LEU A 231 28.96 -16.21 -16.09
CA LEU A 231 27.81 -16.49 -16.95
C LEU A 231 27.28 -17.92 -16.80
N ASP A 232 28.13 -18.88 -16.45
CA ASP A 232 27.76 -20.29 -16.23
C ASP A 232 26.83 -20.48 -15.01
N ARG A 233 26.70 -19.48 -14.14
CA ARG A 233 25.78 -19.45 -12.99
C ARG A 233 24.37 -18.96 -13.34
N VAL A 234 24.11 -18.50 -14.59
CA VAL A 234 22.78 -18.01 -15.02
C VAL A 234 21.65 -19.02 -14.79
N PRO A 235 21.82 -20.33 -15.12
CA PRO A 235 20.75 -21.31 -14.86
C PRO A 235 20.36 -21.39 -13.38
N ALA A 236 21.35 -21.32 -12.47
CA ALA A 236 21.11 -21.30 -11.03
C ALA A 236 20.37 -20.02 -10.59
N CYS A 237 20.69 -18.86 -11.18
CA CYS A 237 19.99 -17.60 -10.92
C CYS A 237 18.50 -17.65 -11.35
N ILE A 238 18.22 -18.23 -12.51
CA ILE A 238 16.83 -18.42 -12.99
C ILE A 238 16.06 -19.32 -12.03
N LEU A 239 16.64 -20.45 -11.64
CA LEU A 239 16.00 -21.38 -10.69
C LEU A 239 15.82 -20.76 -9.30
N LEU A 240 16.80 -19.98 -8.82
CA LEU A 240 16.64 -19.19 -7.60
C LEU A 240 15.48 -18.20 -7.73
N GLY A 241 15.35 -17.49 -8.85
CA GLY A 241 14.25 -16.56 -9.09
C GLY A 241 12.88 -17.22 -9.01
N VAL A 242 12.73 -18.38 -9.67
CA VAL A 242 11.50 -19.18 -9.60
C VAL A 242 11.22 -19.64 -8.16
N PHE A 243 12.25 -20.14 -7.45
CA PHE A 243 12.14 -20.53 -6.05
C PHE A 243 11.73 -19.36 -5.16
N CYS A 244 12.33 -18.18 -5.33
CA CYS A 244 11.93 -16.95 -4.63
C CYS A 244 10.47 -16.56 -4.90
N GLY A 245 9.99 -16.73 -6.12
CA GLY A 245 8.59 -16.52 -6.48
C GLY A 245 7.63 -17.42 -5.68
N PHE A 246 7.94 -18.70 -5.52
CA PHE A 246 7.15 -19.61 -4.69
C PHE A 246 7.25 -19.30 -3.19
N VAL A 247 8.42 -18.91 -2.69
CA VAL A 247 8.60 -18.46 -1.31
C VAL A 247 7.77 -17.20 -1.05
N SER A 248 7.72 -16.27 -2.01
CA SER A 248 6.89 -15.07 -1.94
C SER A 248 5.39 -15.40 -1.90
N LEU A 249 4.94 -16.35 -2.73
CA LEU A 249 3.57 -16.85 -2.72
C LEU A 249 3.19 -17.45 -1.37
N TYR A 250 4.07 -18.30 -0.83
CA TYR A 250 3.91 -18.85 0.51
C TYR A 250 3.78 -17.76 1.55
N PHE A 251 4.71 -16.77 1.56
CA PHE A 251 4.69 -15.67 2.51
C PHE A 251 3.39 -14.88 2.46
N MET A 252 2.94 -14.49 1.26
CA MET A 252 1.73 -13.68 1.07
C MET A 252 0.47 -14.44 1.53
N ARG A 253 0.34 -15.72 1.17
CA ARG A 253 -0.81 -16.54 1.54
C ARG A 253 -0.85 -16.87 3.02
N ALA A 254 0.28 -17.29 3.59
CA ALA A 254 0.39 -17.59 5.01
C ALA A 254 0.13 -16.35 5.87
N MET A 255 0.71 -15.19 5.49
CA MET A 255 0.46 -13.91 6.16
C MET A 255 -1.02 -13.55 6.14
N SER A 256 -1.66 -13.63 4.97
CA SER A 256 -3.08 -13.32 4.80
C SER A 256 -4.00 -14.27 5.61
N ALA A 257 -3.66 -15.56 5.66
CA ALA A 257 -4.40 -16.55 6.45
C ALA A 257 -4.28 -16.27 7.95
N CYS A 258 -3.07 -16.00 8.43
CA CYS A 258 -2.83 -15.67 9.85
C CYS A 258 -3.53 -14.37 10.25
N GLU A 259 -3.50 -13.33 9.40
CA GLU A 259 -4.23 -12.09 9.65
C GLU A 259 -5.74 -12.32 9.73
N GLY A 260 -6.29 -13.16 8.84
CA GLY A 260 -7.70 -13.58 8.90
C GLY A 260 -8.04 -14.28 10.21
N PHE A 261 -7.17 -15.15 10.70
CA PHE A 261 -7.34 -15.82 11.99
C PHE A 261 -7.33 -14.80 13.16
N PHE A 262 -6.33 -13.90 13.22
CA PHE A 262 -6.28 -12.88 14.26
C PHE A 262 -7.43 -11.87 14.18
N ALA A 263 -8.01 -11.63 13.00
CA ALA A 263 -9.18 -10.78 12.83
C ALA A 263 -10.43 -11.37 13.53
N GLN A 264 -10.60 -12.69 13.56
CA GLN A 264 -11.70 -13.35 14.27
C GLN A 264 -11.60 -13.14 15.79
N LEU A 265 -10.39 -12.97 16.32
CA LEU A 265 -10.14 -12.72 17.75
C LEU A 265 -10.29 -11.24 18.15
N LYS A 266 -10.76 -10.36 17.26
CA LYS A 266 -10.89 -8.92 17.50
C LYS A 266 -11.77 -8.57 18.71
N GLN A 267 -12.75 -9.39 19.02
CA GLN A 267 -13.66 -9.19 20.15
C GLN A 267 -12.97 -9.45 21.50
N TYR A 268 -11.88 -10.22 21.53
CA TYR A 268 -11.16 -10.61 22.74
C TYR A 268 -9.71 -10.08 22.72
N PRO A 269 -9.48 -8.77 22.93
CA PRO A 269 -8.17 -8.15 22.71
C PRO A 269 -7.05 -8.72 23.60
N TYR A 270 -7.34 -9.08 24.84
CA TYR A 270 -6.34 -9.67 25.76
C TYR A 270 -5.99 -11.12 25.39
N VAL A 271 -6.99 -11.91 24.97
CA VAL A 271 -6.77 -13.28 24.48
C VAL A 271 -5.91 -13.25 23.22
N LYS A 272 -6.24 -12.36 22.30
CA LYS A 272 -5.51 -12.13 21.06
C LYS A 272 -4.03 -11.77 21.33
N LEU A 273 -3.79 -10.85 22.29
CA LEU A 273 -2.46 -10.41 22.68
C LEU A 273 -1.66 -11.57 23.31
N LEU A 274 -2.25 -12.27 24.27
CA LEU A 274 -1.57 -13.36 24.98
C LEU A 274 -1.26 -14.52 24.03
N PHE A 275 -2.20 -14.92 23.20
CA PHE A 275 -2.04 -15.99 22.22
C PHE A 275 -0.93 -15.68 21.21
N GLY A 276 -0.95 -14.50 20.57
CA GLY A 276 0.10 -14.12 19.64
C GLY A 276 1.45 -13.89 20.32
N GLY A 277 1.46 -13.34 21.54
CA GLY A 277 2.67 -13.20 22.34
C GLY A 277 3.31 -14.55 22.70
N ILE A 278 2.53 -15.54 23.09
CA ILE A 278 3.02 -16.90 23.37
C ILE A 278 3.59 -17.55 22.12
N ILE A 279 2.88 -17.47 20.99
CA ILE A 279 3.39 -18.00 19.70
C ILE A 279 4.73 -17.36 19.35
N LEU A 280 4.80 -16.03 19.38
CA LEU A 280 6.02 -15.29 19.06
C LEU A 280 7.18 -15.68 19.99
N SER A 281 6.95 -15.71 21.30
CA SER A 281 7.95 -16.07 22.27
C SER A 281 8.44 -17.51 22.12
N SER A 282 7.53 -18.45 21.85
CA SER A 282 7.90 -19.86 21.60
C SER A 282 8.74 -20.00 20.33
N LEU A 283 8.40 -19.26 19.27
CA LEU A 283 9.17 -19.25 18.03
C LEU A 283 10.56 -18.64 18.19
N ILE A 284 10.68 -17.55 18.96
CA ILE A 284 11.97 -16.92 19.26
C ILE A 284 12.84 -17.84 20.16
N PHE A 285 12.23 -18.55 21.10
CA PHE A 285 12.95 -19.52 21.92
C PHE A 285 13.54 -20.67 21.09
N LEU A 286 12.77 -21.20 20.13
CA LEU A 286 13.24 -22.25 19.23
C LEU A 286 14.25 -21.70 18.20
N PHE A 287 14.00 -20.50 17.68
CA PHE A 287 14.74 -19.85 16.61
C PHE A 287 15.10 -18.41 16.99
N PRO A 288 16.16 -18.18 17.77
CA PRO A 288 16.57 -16.82 18.20
C PRO A 288 16.82 -15.84 17.05
N SER A 289 17.14 -16.34 15.85
CA SER A 289 17.27 -15.53 14.62
C SER A 289 15.98 -14.76 14.24
N LEU A 290 14.83 -15.14 14.82
CA LEU A 290 13.55 -14.46 14.60
C LEU A 290 13.35 -13.21 15.46
N TYR A 291 14.23 -12.93 16.42
CA TYR A 291 14.15 -11.79 17.33
C TYR A 291 14.33 -10.47 16.57
N GLY A 292 13.39 -9.55 16.73
CA GLY A 292 13.41 -8.25 16.06
C GLY A 292 13.34 -8.36 14.54
N GLU A 293 14.06 -7.49 13.84
CA GLU A 293 14.11 -7.48 12.37
C GLU A 293 14.86 -8.69 11.80
N GLY A 294 15.87 -9.20 12.54
CA GLY A 294 16.67 -10.36 12.16
C GLY A 294 17.90 -10.04 11.30
N TYR A 295 18.22 -8.78 11.04
CA TYR A 295 19.35 -8.38 10.20
C TYR A 295 20.71 -8.88 10.71
N SER A 296 20.89 -9.05 12.03
CA SER A 296 22.10 -9.64 12.61
C SER A 296 22.35 -11.05 12.12
N ALA A 297 21.29 -11.88 12.01
CA ALA A 297 21.40 -13.24 11.50
C ALA A 297 21.73 -13.26 10.00
N VAL A 298 21.12 -12.35 9.21
CA VAL A 298 21.47 -12.20 7.78
C VAL A 298 22.93 -11.76 7.61
N ASN A 299 23.43 -10.85 8.46
CA ASN A 299 24.84 -10.42 8.43
C ASN A 299 25.81 -11.58 8.72
N ILE A 300 25.45 -12.53 9.59
CA ILE A 300 26.26 -13.73 9.83
C ILE A 300 26.33 -14.57 8.54
N LEU A 301 25.23 -14.76 7.82
CA LEU A 301 25.21 -15.49 6.54
C LEU A 301 26.06 -14.79 5.47
N LEU A 302 26.06 -13.46 5.44
CA LEU A 302 26.80 -12.67 4.45
C LEU A 302 28.30 -12.61 4.73
N LYS A 303 28.73 -12.62 6.01
CA LYS A 303 30.12 -12.54 6.42
C LYS A 303 30.80 -13.90 6.53
N GLY A 304 30.05 -14.93 6.88
CA GLY A 304 30.55 -16.28 7.10
C GLY A 304 31.22 -16.86 5.86
N ARG A 305 32.35 -17.51 6.02
CA ARG A 305 33.11 -18.18 4.96
C ARG A 305 33.31 -19.67 5.25
N THR A 306 33.17 -20.03 6.49
CA THR A 306 33.34 -21.41 6.97
C THR A 306 32.05 -21.91 7.60
N GLU A 307 31.94 -23.24 7.74
CA GLU A 307 30.79 -23.84 8.42
C GLU A 307 30.67 -23.36 9.87
N ALA A 308 31.80 -23.17 10.53
CA ALA A 308 31.85 -22.66 11.90
C ALA A 308 31.31 -21.21 12.02
N ASP A 309 31.57 -20.36 11.01
CA ASP A 309 31.02 -19.02 10.99
C ASP A 309 29.48 -19.05 10.85
N TRP A 310 28.95 -19.90 9.97
CA TRP A 310 27.50 -20.03 9.76
C TRP A 310 26.79 -20.69 10.94
N ASP A 311 27.47 -21.58 11.69
CA ASP A 311 26.91 -22.16 12.92
C ASP A 311 26.55 -21.08 13.95
N MET A 312 27.18 -19.91 13.90
CA MET A 312 26.81 -18.77 14.75
C MET A 312 25.39 -18.26 14.52
N VAL A 313 24.76 -18.55 13.37
CA VAL A 313 23.34 -18.23 13.11
C VAL A 313 22.43 -19.03 14.05
N MET A 314 22.86 -20.23 14.46
CA MET A 314 22.15 -21.12 15.39
C MET A 314 22.47 -20.80 16.85
N SER A 315 23.31 -19.78 17.15
CA SER A 315 23.69 -19.44 18.53
C SER A 315 22.46 -19.22 19.41
N ASN A 316 22.54 -19.67 20.65
CA ASN A 316 21.44 -19.66 21.64
C ASN A 316 20.19 -20.48 21.24
N SER A 317 20.27 -21.35 20.24
CA SER A 317 19.21 -22.32 19.89
C SER A 317 19.57 -23.73 20.34
N LEU A 318 18.57 -24.62 20.33
CA LEU A 318 18.77 -26.08 20.56
C LEU A 318 19.62 -26.75 19.47
N PHE A 319 19.85 -26.09 18.35
CA PHE A 319 20.60 -26.60 17.19
C PHE A 319 22.09 -26.26 17.25
N TYR A 320 22.50 -25.35 18.15
CA TYR A 320 23.88 -24.88 18.25
C TYR A 320 24.86 -26.05 18.54
N GLY A 321 25.99 -26.08 17.82
CA GLY A 321 26.98 -27.14 17.89
C GLY A 321 26.70 -28.38 17.03
N HIS A 322 25.61 -28.36 16.26
CA HIS A 322 25.25 -29.42 15.30
C HIS A 322 25.24 -28.87 13.87
N SER A 323 26.42 -28.59 13.28
CA SER A 323 26.57 -28.01 11.94
C SER A 323 25.83 -28.78 10.84
N GLN A 324 25.65 -30.09 11.00
CA GLN A 324 24.85 -30.93 10.09
C GLN A 324 23.38 -30.49 10.00
N LEU A 325 22.84 -29.83 11.04
CA LEU A 325 21.47 -29.34 11.09
C LEU A 325 21.31 -27.91 10.55
N LEU A 326 22.38 -27.26 10.13
CA LEU A 326 22.34 -25.87 9.62
C LEU A 326 21.30 -25.68 8.52
N VAL A 327 21.30 -26.56 7.52
CA VAL A 327 20.34 -26.47 6.37
C VAL A 327 18.90 -26.61 6.86
N LEU A 328 18.66 -27.57 7.77
CA LEU A 328 17.34 -27.78 8.37
C LEU A 328 16.91 -26.55 9.18
N TYR A 329 17.81 -25.99 10.01
CA TYR A 329 17.55 -24.79 10.79
C TYR A 329 17.16 -23.61 9.90
N ILE A 330 17.94 -23.34 8.85
CA ILE A 330 17.68 -22.25 7.90
C ILE A 330 16.33 -22.42 7.20
N GLY A 331 16.00 -23.65 6.77
CA GLY A 331 14.70 -23.96 6.18
C GLY A 331 13.54 -23.72 7.16
N LEU A 332 13.68 -24.15 8.43
CA LEU A 332 12.66 -23.94 9.46
C LEU A 332 12.50 -22.47 9.81
N VAL A 333 13.58 -21.71 9.91
CA VAL A 333 13.54 -20.26 10.15
C VAL A 333 12.84 -19.53 8.99
N THR A 334 13.17 -19.89 7.74
CA THR A 334 12.50 -19.35 6.54
C THR A 334 10.99 -19.60 6.59
N PHE A 335 10.59 -20.82 6.98
CA PHE A 335 9.19 -21.20 7.11
C PHE A 335 8.50 -20.48 8.27
N THR A 336 9.13 -20.37 9.44
CA THR A 336 8.48 -19.87 10.66
C THR A 336 8.45 -18.33 10.78
N LYS A 337 9.29 -17.59 10.05
CA LYS A 337 9.35 -16.12 10.11
C LYS A 337 7.98 -15.47 9.82
N VAL A 338 7.21 -16.00 8.88
CA VAL A 338 5.87 -15.46 8.56
C VAL A 338 4.92 -15.55 9.74
N PHE A 339 4.97 -16.65 10.51
CA PHE A 339 4.13 -16.81 11.69
C PHE A 339 4.56 -15.87 12.82
N ALA A 340 5.87 -15.69 13.03
CA ALA A 340 6.39 -14.72 13.99
C ALA A 340 5.97 -13.28 13.66
N THR A 341 6.06 -12.89 12.37
CA THR A 341 5.62 -11.58 11.89
C THR A 341 4.11 -11.38 12.03
N SER A 342 3.33 -12.40 11.66
CA SER A 342 1.87 -12.38 11.78
C SER A 342 1.41 -12.35 13.24
N ALA A 343 2.06 -13.10 14.11
CA ALA A 343 1.78 -13.10 15.55
C ALA A 343 2.08 -11.73 16.17
N THR A 344 3.20 -11.10 15.81
CA THR A 344 3.53 -9.74 16.27
C THR A 344 2.47 -8.72 15.86
N ASN A 345 2.18 -8.60 14.58
CA ASN A 345 1.19 -7.63 14.08
C ASN A 345 -0.23 -7.99 14.48
N GLY A 346 -0.57 -9.27 14.42
CA GLY A 346 -1.87 -9.81 14.76
C GLY A 346 -2.24 -9.56 16.22
N SER A 347 -1.32 -9.67 17.16
CA SER A 347 -1.56 -9.49 18.60
C SER A 347 -1.58 -8.03 19.07
N GLY A 348 -1.25 -7.07 18.23
CA GLY A 348 -1.31 -5.64 18.55
C GLY A 348 0.03 -4.91 18.53
N GLY A 349 1.10 -5.56 18.08
CA GLY A 349 2.36 -4.92 17.74
C GLY A 349 2.25 -4.05 16.48
N CYS A 350 3.24 -3.20 16.27
CA CYS A 350 3.32 -2.28 15.15
C CYS A 350 4.61 -2.49 14.37
N GLY A 351 4.51 -2.91 13.10
CA GLY A 351 5.66 -3.07 12.23
C GLY A 351 5.30 -3.47 10.80
N GLY A 352 6.30 -3.50 9.94
CA GLY A 352 6.18 -3.78 8.51
C GLY A 352 6.48 -5.22 8.13
N THR A 353 6.14 -5.56 6.88
CA THR A 353 6.46 -6.85 6.24
C THR A 353 7.68 -6.76 5.32
N PHE A 354 8.29 -5.58 5.21
CA PHE A 354 9.43 -5.30 4.33
C PHE A 354 10.68 -6.07 4.82
N ALA A 355 11.20 -5.76 6.03
CA ALA A 355 12.32 -6.49 6.62
C ALA A 355 12.08 -8.01 6.71
N PRO A 356 10.91 -8.51 7.14
CA PRO A 356 10.61 -9.93 7.08
C PRO A 356 10.76 -10.55 5.69
N SER A 357 10.38 -9.86 4.61
CA SER A 357 10.55 -10.36 3.24
C SER A 357 12.03 -10.41 2.83
N LEU A 358 12.83 -9.38 3.18
CA LEU A 358 14.28 -9.40 2.98
C LEU A 358 14.95 -10.53 3.77
N PHE A 359 14.58 -10.69 5.03
CA PHE A 359 15.10 -11.75 5.90
C PHE A 359 14.83 -13.14 5.31
N ILE A 360 13.57 -13.43 4.98
CA ILE A 360 13.18 -14.71 4.37
C ILE A 360 13.93 -14.92 3.06
N GLY A 361 14.07 -13.86 2.26
CA GLY A 361 14.82 -13.91 1.01
C GLY A 361 16.28 -14.27 1.20
N GLY A 362 16.95 -13.69 2.18
CA GLY A 362 18.34 -14.02 2.52
C GLY A 362 18.50 -15.46 2.96
N PHE A 363 17.66 -15.91 3.88
CA PHE A 363 17.66 -17.31 4.34
C PHE A 363 17.31 -18.30 3.22
N ALA A 364 16.33 -17.99 2.37
CA ALA A 364 15.94 -18.82 1.24
C ALA A 364 17.04 -18.89 0.17
N GLY A 365 17.71 -17.76 -0.12
CA GLY A 365 18.84 -17.72 -1.06
C GLY A 365 20.02 -18.54 -0.58
N PHE A 366 20.38 -18.42 0.71
CA PHE A 366 21.41 -19.25 1.32
C PHE A 366 21.03 -20.74 1.32
N PHE A 367 19.80 -21.07 1.71
CA PHE A 367 19.27 -22.44 1.69
C PHE A 367 19.37 -23.06 0.30
N PHE A 368 18.95 -22.33 -0.72
CA PHE A 368 19.05 -22.77 -2.12
C PHE A 368 20.50 -23.05 -2.52
N ALA A 369 21.40 -22.11 -2.27
CA ALA A 369 22.81 -22.25 -2.64
C ALA A 369 23.48 -23.41 -1.89
N ARG A 370 23.20 -23.57 -0.60
CA ARG A 370 23.77 -24.64 0.21
C ARG A 370 23.32 -26.01 -0.27
N ILE A 371 22.04 -26.18 -0.56
CA ILE A 371 21.51 -27.42 -1.15
C ILE A 371 22.17 -27.69 -2.52
N TRP A 372 22.23 -26.67 -3.38
CA TRP A 372 22.84 -26.79 -4.68
C TRP A 372 24.28 -27.30 -4.62
N ASN A 373 25.09 -26.72 -3.73
CA ASN A 373 26.51 -27.08 -3.57
C ASN A 373 26.69 -28.47 -2.91
N ILE A 374 25.87 -28.84 -1.90
CA ILE A 374 25.91 -30.14 -1.24
C ILE A 374 25.61 -31.25 -2.24
N TYR A 375 24.54 -31.11 -3.03
CA TYR A 375 24.13 -32.13 -4.01
C TYR A 375 24.86 -32.02 -5.37
N LYS A 376 25.76 -31.04 -5.54
CA LYS A 376 26.54 -30.79 -6.77
C LYS A 376 25.64 -30.73 -8.02
N LEU A 377 24.54 -29.97 -7.94
CA LEU A 377 23.56 -29.88 -9.02
C LEU A 377 24.06 -29.16 -10.27
N GLY A 378 25.23 -28.52 -10.20
CA GLY A 378 25.88 -27.82 -11.31
C GLY A 378 27.20 -27.19 -10.87
N VAL A 379 27.55 -26.05 -11.51
CA VAL A 379 28.72 -25.26 -11.10
C VAL A 379 28.57 -24.76 -9.67
N TYR A 380 29.69 -24.58 -8.98
CA TYR A 380 29.70 -23.99 -7.63
C TYR A 380 29.09 -22.59 -7.64
N ILE A 381 28.21 -22.33 -6.68
CA ILE A 381 27.55 -21.04 -6.49
C ILE A 381 27.88 -20.48 -5.11
N PRO A 382 28.34 -19.20 -5.00
CA PRO A 382 28.69 -18.59 -3.71
C PRO A 382 27.44 -18.34 -2.87
N GLU A 383 27.37 -18.91 -1.67
CA GLU A 383 26.22 -18.82 -0.76
C GLU A 383 25.90 -17.36 -0.40
N GLN A 384 26.91 -16.51 -0.25
CA GLN A 384 26.77 -15.08 0.09
C GLN A 384 26.08 -14.30 -1.03
N ASN A 385 26.52 -14.51 -2.28
CA ASN A 385 25.91 -13.85 -3.46
C ASN A 385 24.45 -14.28 -3.62
N PHE A 386 24.18 -15.57 -3.45
CA PHE A 386 22.82 -16.10 -3.56
C PHE A 386 21.92 -15.69 -2.39
N THR A 387 22.50 -15.41 -1.20
CA THR A 387 21.80 -14.79 -0.08
C THR A 387 21.27 -13.39 -0.49
N LEU A 388 22.13 -12.55 -1.06
CA LEU A 388 21.74 -11.21 -1.52
C LEU A 388 20.71 -11.25 -2.67
N MET A 389 20.93 -12.13 -3.64
CA MET A 389 19.98 -12.33 -4.73
C MET A 389 18.62 -12.84 -4.23
N GLY A 390 18.61 -13.73 -3.24
CA GLY A 390 17.41 -14.19 -2.58
C GLY A 390 16.67 -13.08 -1.85
N MET A 391 17.40 -12.18 -1.14
CA MET A 391 16.80 -11.00 -0.50
C MET A 391 16.04 -10.14 -1.52
N ALA A 392 16.68 -9.79 -2.64
CA ALA A 392 16.05 -9.03 -3.71
C ALA A 392 14.87 -9.78 -4.34
N GLY A 393 15.05 -11.08 -4.62
CA GLY A 393 14.05 -11.94 -5.28
C GLY A 393 12.76 -12.09 -4.49
N VAL A 394 12.83 -12.42 -3.19
CA VAL A 394 11.63 -12.57 -2.35
C VAL A 394 10.97 -11.22 -2.10
N MET A 395 11.76 -10.17 -1.83
CA MET A 395 11.20 -8.82 -1.70
C MET A 395 10.45 -8.40 -2.96
N THR A 396 11.04 -8.61 -4.14
CA THR A 396 10.40 -8.34 -5.43
C THR A 396 9.06 -9.08 -5.56
N GLY A 397 9.04 -10.38 -5.26
CA GLY A 397 7.82 -11.19 -5.38
C GLY A 397 6.72 -10.75 -4.40
N VAL A 398 7.06 -10.39 -3.16
CA VAL A 398 6.09 -9.96 -2.15
C VAL A 398 5.53 -8.56 -2.44
N MET A 399 6.37 -7.65 -2.94
CA MET A 399 6.02 -6.24 -3.12
C MET A 399 5.66 -5.87 -4.55
N HIS A 400 5.89 -6.76 -5.51
CA HIS A 400 5.79 -6.47 -6.95
C HIS A 400 6.64 -5.26 -7.37
N ALA A 401 7.84 -5.15 -6.79
CA ALA A 401 8.73 -4.01 -6.93
C ALA A 401 10.15 -4.48 -7.31
N PRO A 402 10.38 -4.89 -8.57
CA PRO A 402 11.65 -5.44 -9.01
C PRO A 402 12.80 -4.43 -8.97
N LEU A 403 12.57 -3.19 -9.43
CA LEU A 403 13.62 -2.18 -9.42
C LEU A 403 13.99 -1.80 -7.99
N THR A 404 13.02 -1.69 -7.08
CA THR A 404 13.28 -1.44 -5.67
C THR A 404 14.17 -2.52 -5.07
N GLY A 405 13.88 -3.80 -5.34
CA GLY A 405 14.71 -4.92 -4.87
C GLY A 405 16.14 -4.87 -5.40
N ILE A 406 16.30 -4.62 -6.69
CA ILE A 406 17.60 -4.56 -7.36
C ILE A 406 18.44 -3.39 -6.80
N PHE A 407 17.90 -2.16 -6.83
CA PHE A 407 18.65 -0.98 -6.39
C PHE A 407 18.91 -0.97 -4.89
N LEU A 408 17.96 -1.46 -4.07
CA LEU A 408 18.16 -1.57 -2.63
C LEU A 408 19.36 -2.46 -2.30
N ILE A 409 19.41 -3.66 -2.86
CA ILE A 409 20.53 -4.58 -2.59
C ILE A 409 21.84 -4.05 -3.17
N ALA A 410 21.82 -3.44 -4.37
CA ALA A 410 23.01 -2.82 -4.96
C ALA A 410 23.57 -1.68 -4.09
N GLU A 411 22.73 -0.78 -3.59
CA GLU A 411 23.15 0.31 -2.71
C GLU A 411 23.56 -0.17 -1.31
N LEU A 412 22.86 -1.15 -0.74
CA LEU A 412 23.21 -1.74 0.57
C LEU A 412 24.54 -2.48 0.57
N THR A 413 24.94 -3.05 -0.56
CA THR A 413 26.22 -3.75 -0.71
C THR A 413 27.35 -2.86 -1.21
N GLY A 414 27.08 -1.59 -1.45
CA GLY A 414 28.07 -0.60 -1.90
C GLY A 414 28.56 -0.81 -3.34
N GLY A 415 27.86 -1.61 -4.17
CA GLY A 415 28.31 -1.86 -5.53
C GLY A 415 27.27 -2.47 -6.47
N TYR A 416 27.49 -2.26 -7.77
CA TYR A 416 26.63 -2.77 -8.86
C TYR A 416 27.16 -4.07 -9.49
N GLN A 417 28.12 -4.74 -8.85
CA GLN A 417 28.78 -5.93 -9.42
C GLN A 417 27.84 -7.13 -9.58
N LEU A 418 26.83 -7.24 -8.72
CA LEU A 418 25.79 -8.26 -8.82
C LEU A 418 24.53 -7.79 -9.56
N PHE A 419 24.57 -6.64 -10.27
CA PHE A 419 23.38 -6.02 -10.86
C PHE A 419 22.69 -6.94 -11.86
N ILE A 420 23.44 -7.57 -12.77
CA ILE A 420 22.88 -8.49 -13.79
C ILE A 420 22.20 -9.71 -13.14
N PRO A 421 22.84 -10.47 -12.24
CA PRO A 421 22.18 -11.60 -11.60
C PRO A 421 21.00 -11.19 -10.70
N LEU A 422 21.05 -10.02 -10.04
CA LEU A 422 19.91 -9.46 -9.31
C LEU A 422 18.72 -9.22 -10.24
N MET A 423 18.95 -8.65 -11.43
CA MET A 423 17.90 -8.45 -12.44
C MET A 423 17.26 -9.78 -12.85
N ILE A 424 18.07 -10.81 -13.16
CA ILE A 424 17.56 -12.12 -13.56
C ILE A 424 16.68 -12.71 -12.46
N VAL A 425 17.16 -12.75 -11.21
CA VAL A 425 16.43 -13.32 -10.09
C VAL A 425 15.13 -12.55 -9.81
N CYS A 426 15.18 -11.21 -9.80
CA CYS A 426 14.00 -10.39 -9.53
C CYS A 426 12.94 -10.54 -10.63
N ILE A 427 13.34 -10.53 -11.91
CA ILE A 427 12.40 -10.71 -13.02
C ILE A 427 11.77 -12.10 -12.98
N CYS A 428 12.56 -13.16 -12.79
CA CYS A 428 12.02 -14.53 -12.67
C CYS A 428 11.09 -14.69 -11.48
N SER A 429 11.41 -14.07 -10.33
CA SER A 429 10.55 -14.07 -9.15
C SER A 429 9.23 -13.36 -9.42
N LEU A 430 9.27 -12.16 -10.02
CA LEU A 430 8.08 -11.40 -10.36
C LEU A 430 7.20 -12.16 -11.36
N LEU A 431 7.77 -12.70 -12.41
CA LEU A 431 7.02 -13.48 -13.41
C LEU A 431 6.35 -14.70 -12.76
N THR A 432 7.05 -15.39 -11.86
CA THR A 432 6.51 -16.55 -11.16
C THR A 432 5.34 -16.19 -10.27
N ILE A 433 5.47 -15.15 -9.42
CA ILE A 433 4.40 -14.75 -8.51
C ILE A 433 3.19 -14.17 -9.25
N SER A 434 3.40 -13.43 -10.35
CA SER A 434 2.34 -12.79 -11.13
C SER A 434 1.35 -13.79 -11.76
N ILE A 435 1.75 -15.06 -11.90
CA ILE A 435 0.84 -16.13 -12.35
C ILE A 435 -0.24 -16.41 -11.29
N PHE A 436 0.08 -16.26 -10.01
CA PHE A 436 -0.80 -16.63 -8.90
C PHE A 436 -1.45 -15.45 -8.21
N GLU A 437 -0.74 -14.32 -8.09
CA GLU A 437 -1.19 -13.12 -7.39
C GLU A 437 -0.90 -11.88 -8.26
N SER A 438 -1.93 -11.12 -8.57
CA SER A 438 -1.84 -9.93 -9.43
C SER A 438 -1.46 -8.64 -8.69
N HIS A 439 -1.46 -8.67 -7.36
CA HIS A 439 -1.26 -7.49 -6.52
C HIS A 439 -0.20 -7.74 -5.46
N SER A 440 0.56 -6.70 -5.13
CA SER A 440 1.49 -6.73 -3.99
C SER A 440 0.76 -6.96 -2.67
N ILE A 441 1.48 -7.41 -1.63
CA ILE A 441 0.92 -7.61 -0.29
C ILE A 441 0.25 -6.34 0.28
N TYR A 442 0.73 -5.15 -0.10
CA TYR A 442 0.18 -3.87 0.34
C TYR A 442 -1.11 -3.50 -0.40
N ALA A 443 -1.15 -3.76 -1.70
CA ALA A 443 -2.29 -3.47 -2.54
C ALA A 443 -3.44 -4.49 -2.39
N LEU A 444 -3.10 -5.75 -2.06
CA LEU A 444 -4.06 -6.85 -1.95
C LEU A 444 -5.22 -6.55 -0.98
N ARG A 445 -4.93 -5.89 0.15
CA ARG A 445 -5.97 -5.50 1.13
C ARG A 445 -6.91 -4.44 0.57
N LEU A 446 -6.37 -3.42 -0.09
CA LEU A 446 -7.16 -2.35 -0.72
C LEU A 446 -7.97 -2.88 -1.89
N ALA A 447 -7.39 -3.80 -2.67
CA ALA A 447 -8.07 -4.46 -3.77
C ALA A 447 -9.29 -5.28 -3.29
N ARG A 448 -9.15 -6.04 -2.19
CA ARG A 448 -10.26 -6.79 -1.57
C ARG A 448 -11.38 -5.89 -1.04
N GLU A 449 -11.06 -4.68 -0.61
CA GLU A 449 -12.03 -3.68 -0.16
C GLU A 449 -12.61 -2.84 -1.31
N GLY A 450 -12.17 -3.06 -2.57
CA GLY A 450 -12.57 -2.27 -3.73
C GLY A 450 -12.08 -0.80 -3.68
N LYS A 451 -11.06 -0.52 -2.87
CA LYS A 451 -10.54 0.83 -2.62
C LYS A 451 -9.21 1.11 -3.33
N LEU A 452 -8.70 0.16 -4.11
CA LEU A 452 -7.47 0.32 -4.86
C LEU A 452 -7.78 0.99 -6.19
N LEU A 453 -7.29 2.22 -6.39
CA LEU A 453 -7.24 2.86 -7.70
C LEU A 453 -6.03 2.26 -8.45
N THR A 454 -6.30 1.38 -9.40
CA THR A 454 -5.27 0.83 -10.29
C THR A 454 -5.01 1.80 -11.44
N HIS A 455 -3.83 1.70 -12.09
CA HIS A 455 -3.45 2.46 -13.29
C HIS A 455 -4.38 2.31 -14.53
N HIS A 456 -5.48 1.56 -14.40
CA HIS A 456 -6.55 1.60 -15.38
C HIS A 456 -7.37 2.88 -15.15
N ILE A 457 -6.96 3.96 -15.79
CA ILE A 457 -7.61 5.29 -15.77
C ILE A 457 -9.12 5.13 -15.93
N ASP A 458 -9.56 4.23 -16.80
CA ASP A 458 -10.97 3.94 -17.05
C ASP A 458 -11.71 3.42 -15.82
N LYS A 459 -11.15 2.43 -15.11
CA LYS A 459 -11.78 1.89 -13.88
C LYS A 459 -11.73 2.89 -12.73
N ALA A 460 -10.64 3.65 -12.64
CA ALA A 460 -10.49 4.69 -11.63
C ALA A 460 -11.50 5.83 -11.88
N ALA A 461 -11.65 6.30 -13.12
CA ALA A 461 -12.61 7.33 -13.50
C ALA A 461 -14.05 6.91 -13.17
N ILE A 462 -14.43 5.67 -13.49
CA ILE A 462 -15.76 5.12 -13.18
C ILE A 462 -15.98 5.04 -11.66
N THR A 463 -14.97 4.66 -10.87
CA THR A 463 -15.05 4.55 -9.40
C THR A 463 -15.16 5.92 -8.73
N LEU A 464 -14.52 6.94 -9.30
CA LEU A 464 -14.59 8.33 -8.80
C LEU A 464 -15.89 9.05 -9.20
N MET A 465 -16.57 8.55 -10.22
CA MET A 465 -17.82 9.12 -10.72
C MET A 465 -18.98 8.75 -9.76
N GLY A 466 -19.41 9.70 -8.97
CA GLY A 466 -20.57 9.51 -8.07
C GLY A 466 -21.90 9.61 -8.81
N MET A 467 -22.89 8.82 -8.42
CA MET A 467 -24.26 8.86 -8.97
C MET A 467 -24.83 10.29 -8.98
N GLN A 468 -24.62 11.05 -7.91
CA GLN A 468 -25.15 12.41 -7.76
C GLN A 468 -24.55 13.43 -8.75
N SER A 469 -23.35 13.17 -9.32
CA SER A 469 -22.71 14.06 -10.29
C SER A 469 -23.31 13.95 -11.70
N VAL A 470 -23.97 12.83 -11.99
CA VAL A 470 -24.54 12.52 -13.31
C VAL A 470 -26.06 12.54 -13.36
N VAL A 471 -26.74 12.48 -12.21
CA VAL A 471 -28.21 12.53 -12.15
C VAL A 471 -28.69 13.94 -12.47
N GLU A 472 -29.57 14.03 -13.45
CA GLU A 472 -30.25 15.24 -13.88
C GLU A 472 -31.63 15.28 -13.21
N LYS A 473 -31.96 16.43 -12.57
CA LYS A 473 -33.20 16.64 -11.81
C LYS A 473 -34.20 17.52 -12.55
N ASP A 474 -33.83 17.99 -13.73
CA ASP A 474 -34.71 18.80 -14.58
C ASP A 474 -35.61 17.89 -15.42
N TYR A 475 -36.72 17.45 -14.82
CA TYR A 475 -37.73 16.62 -15.48
C TYR A 475 -39.14 17.06 -15.12
N HIS A 476 -40.06 16.88 -16.07
CA HIS A 476 -41.49 17.18 -15.90
C HIS A 476 -42.31 15.88 -15.84
N PRO A 477 -42.67 15.41 -14.62
CA PRO A 477 -43.45 14.20 -14.50
C PRO A 477 -44.89 14.43 -14.91
N VAL A 478 -45.48 13.44 -15.60
CA VAL A 478 -46.87 13.49 -16.06
C VAL A 478 -47.70 12.38 -15.40
N SER A 479 -48.98 12.65 -15.17
CA SER A 479 -49.92 11.68 -14.63
C SER A 479 -50.39 10.71 -15.73
N PRO A 480 -50.61 9.40 -15.41
CA PRO A 480 -51.13 8.41 -16.36
C PRO A 480 -52.52 8.74 -16.93
N ASP A 481 -53.34 9.47 -16.17
CA ASP A 481 -54.68 9.86 -16.59
C ASP A 481 -54.74 11.21 -17.34
N LEU A 482 -53.63 11.85 -17.57
CA LEU A 482 -53.54 13.13 -18.30
C LEU A 482 -54.02 12.93 -19.76
N PRO A 483 -54.94 13.77 -20.29
CA PRO A 483 -55.35 13.72 -21.69
C PRO A 483 -54.21 14.12 -22.63
N MET A 484 -54.16 13.58 -23.82
CA MET A 484 -53.10 13.83 -24.80
C MET A 484 -52.94 15.32 -25.14
N GLY A 485 -54.01 16.11 -25.21
CA GLY A 485 -53.88 17.56 -25.45
C GLY A 485 -53.08 18.31 -24.42
N LYS A 486 -53.21 17.92 -23.10
CA LYS A 486 -52.38 18.47 -22.03
C LYS A 486 -50.97 17.92 -22.08
N LEU A 487 -50.79 16.64 -22.46
CA LEU A 487 -49.45 16.06 -22.67
C LEU A 487 -48.65 16.85 -23.73
N VAL A 488 -49.31 17.25 -24.85
CA VAL A 488 -48.66 18.08 -25.90
C VAL A 488 -48.20 19.42 -25.32
N SER A 489 -48.99 20.03 -24.45
CA SER A 489 -48.58 21.25 -23.74
C SER A 489 -47.39 21.04 -22.81
N GLU A 490 -47.30 19.91 -22.12
CA GLU A 490 -46.12 19.59 -21.27
C GLU A 490 -44.88 19.28 -22.13
N ILE A 491 -45.05 18.58 -23.26
CA ILE A 491 -43.96 18.34 -24.23
C ILE A 491 -43.37 19.67 -24.74
N SER A 492 -44.23 20.67 -25.05
CA SER A 492 -43.80 21.97 -25.56
C SER A 492 -42.99 22.79 -24.53
N ARG A 493 -43.11 22.47 -23.25
CA ARG A 493 -42.35 23.12 -22.15
C ARG A 493 -41.10 22.36 -21.75
N SER A 494 -40.98 21.08 -22.12
CA SER A 494 -39.85 20.23 -21.78
C SER A 494 -38.77 20.29 -22.86
N ASN A 495 -37.53 20.42 -22.45
CA ASN A 495 -36.37 20.28 -23.34
C ASN A 495 -35.88 18.82 -23.43
N ASN A 496 -36.52 17.89 -22.75
CA ASN A 496 -36.11 16.48 -22.71
C ASN A 496 -36.86 15.64 -23.73
N ASN A 497 -36.18 14.64 -24.28
CA ASN A 497 -36.74 13.72 -25.26
C ASN A 497 -37.70 12.66 -24.66
N PHE A 498 -37.77 12.58 -23.32
CA PHE A 498 -38.76 11.73 -22.65
C PHE A 498 -39.39 12.42 -21.44
N LEU A 499 -40.61 12.04 -21.13
CA LEU A 499 -41.35 12.48 -19.93
C LEU A 499 -41.65 11.28 -19.05
N PRO A 500 -41.25 11.29 -17.77
CA PRO A 500 -41.57 10.22 -16.84
C PRO A 500 -43.05 10.26 -16.47
N VAL A 501 -43.68 9.09 -16.45
CA VAL A 501 -45.07 8.91 -15.99
C VAL A 501 -45.05 8.39 -14.56
N VAL A 502 -45.60 9.17 -13.64
CA VAL A 502 -45.63 8.82 -12.21
C VAL A 502 -47.03 8.81 -11.63
N ASN A 503 -47.25 8.02 -10.59
CA ASN A 503 -48.48 8.05 -9.82
C ASN A 503 -48.49 9.23 -8.82
N GLN A 504 -49.59 9.37 -8.03
CA GLN A 504 -49.70 10.41 -7.01
C GLN A 504 -48.63 10.32 -5.90
N ALA A 505 -48.04 9.15 -5.67
CA ALA A 505 -46.97 8.93 -4.71
C ALA A 505 -45.55 9.18 -5.32
N GLY A 506 -45.44 9.61 -6.58
CA GLY A 506 -44.18 9.82 -7.27
C GLY A 506 -43.47 8.56 -7.78
N VAL A 507 -44.13 7.38 -7.70
CA VAL A 507 -43.56 6.12 -8.18
C VAL A 507 -43.62 6.09 -9.71
N LEU A 508 -42.52 5.67 -10.33
CA LEU A 508 -42.38 5.58 -11.78
C LEU A 508 -43.25 4.44 -12.33
N LEU A 509 -44.15 4.75 -13.25
CA LEU A 509 -45.02 3.79 -13.94
C LEU A 509 -44.55 3.47 -15.35
N GLY A 510 -43.86 4.42 -16.00
CA GLY A 510 -43.38 4.30 -17.37
C GLY A 510 -42.81 5.62 -17.88
N ILE A 511 -42.53 5.70 -19.15
CA ILE A 511 -42.00 6.88 -19.82
C ILE A 511 -42.77 7.16 -21.11
N ILE A 512 -42.90 8.43 -21.48
CA ILE A 512 -43.32 8.86 -22.82
C ILE A 512 -42.07 9.21 -23.62
N ASP A 513 -41.75 8.46 -24.66
CA ASP A 513 -40.74 8.77 -25.65
C ASP A 513 -41.32 9.67 -26.71
N ILE A 514 -40.87 10.93 -26.76
CA ILE A 514 -41.37 11.96 -27.67
C ILE A 514 -41.14 11.56 -29.12
N THR A 515 -40.03 10.89 -29.40
CA THR A 515 -39.72 10.46 -30.78
C THR A 515 -40.72 9.49 -31.34
N ARG A 516 -41.22 8.57 -30.50
CA ARG A 516 -42.23 7.55 -30.86
C ARG A 516 -43.63 8.10 -30.96
N VAL A 517 -44.00 9.10 -30.17
CA VAL A 517 -45.33 9.70 -30.20
C VAL A 517 -45.42 10.89 -31.14
N ARG A 518 -44.31 11.33 -31.76
CA ARG A 518 -44.20 12.50 -32.61
C ARG A 518 -45.21 12.51 -33.77
N HIS A 519 -45.51 11.36 -34.35
CA HIS A 519 -46.45 11.25 -35.49
C HIS A 519 -47.92 11.45 -35.09
N ILE A 520 -48.28 11.34 -33.82
CA ILE A 520 -49.63 11.53 -33.30
C ILE A 520 -49.81 12.87 -32.59
N ILE A 521 -48.74 13.51 -32.12
CA ILE A 521 -48.77 14.81 -31.42
C ILE A 521 -49.44 15.89 -32.24
N PHE A 522 -49.29 15.88 -33.56
CA PHE A 522 -49.82 16.90 -34.46
C PHE A 522 -51.28 16.65 -34.93
N ARG A 523 -51.93 15.57 -34.41
CA ARG A 523 -53.33 15.23 -34.74
C ARG A 523 -54.23 15.68 -33.62
N SER A 524 -54.79 16.90 -33.74
CA SER A 524 -55.68 17.50 -32.72
C SER A 524 -56.96 16.68 -32.43
N GLU A 525 -57.42 15.91 -33.39
CA GLU A 525 -58.59 15.00 -33.28
C GLU A 525 -58.36 13.90 -32.18
N LEU A 526 -57.13 13.60 -31.85
CA LEU A 526 -56.76 12.57 -30.88
C LEU A 526 -56.58 13.12 -29.46
N TYR A 527 -56.59 14.44 -29.26
CA TYR A 527 -56.28 15.09 -27.99
C TYR A 527 -57.17 14.72 -26.84
N THR A 528 -58.47 14.47 -27.10
CA THR A 528 -59.47 14.04 -26.13
C THR A 528 -59.63 12.52 -26.06
N ARG A 529 -59.13 11.80 -27.05
CA ARG A 529 -59.35 10.38 -27.24
C ARG A 529 -58.32 9.50 -26.50
N PHE A 530 -57.10 9.96 -26.40
CA PHE A 530 -56.02 9.22 -25.78
C PHE A 530 -55.59 9.83 -24.44
N LYS A 531 -55.24 8.96 -23.49
CA LYS A 531 -54.60 9.31 -22.22
C LYS A 531 -53.16 8.84 -22.20
N VAL A 532 -52.31 9.45 -21.35
CA VAL A 532 -50.85 9.15 -21.17
C VAL A 532 -50.64 7.65 -20.96
N LYS A 533 -51.46 6.96 -20.16
CA LYS A 533 -51.36 5.52 -19.90
C LYS A 533 -51.45 4.63 -21.15
N GLN A 534 -52.04 5.09 -22.22
CA GLN A 534 -52.12 4.37 -23.49
C GLN A 534 -50.92 4.60 -24.40
N LEU A 535 -50.16 5.62 -24.12
CA LEU A 535 -48.97 6.06 -24.91
C LEU A 535 -47.66 5.77 -24.19
N MET A 536 -47.70 5.51 -22.89
CA MET A 536 -46.50 5.23 -22.10
C MET A 536 -45.90 3.87 -22.43
N LEU A 537 -44.58 3.81 -22.32
CA LEU A 537 -43.78 2.62 -22.52
C LEU A 537 -43.02 2.28 -21.23
N GLN A 538 -42.68 1.01 -21.07
CA GLN A 538 -41.72 0.64 -20.04
C GLN A 538 -40.31 1.13 -20.43
N PRO A 539 -39.55 1.71 -19.50
CA PRO A 539 -38.17 2.08 -19.79
C PRO A 539 -37.34 0.82 -20.07
N SER A 540 -36.33 0.95 -20.95
CA SER A 540 -35.45 -0.17 -21.32
C SER A 540 -34.70 -0.74 -20.13
N ALA A 541 -34.34 0.11 -19.15
CA ALA A 541 -33.85 -0.26 -17.83
C ALA A 541 -34.18 0.84 -16.82
N VAL A 542 -34.13 0.50 -15.54
CA VAL A 542 -34.31 1.43 -14.41
C VAL A 542 -33.04 1.34 -13.56
N LEU A 543 -32.55 2.49 -13.12
CA LEU A 543 -31.36 2.63 -12.28
C LEU A 543 -31.76 2.87 -10.82
N SER A 544 -31.05 2.26 -9.88
CA SER A 544 -31.18 2.58 -8.47
C SER A 544 -30.25 3.74 -8.08
N ASP A 545 -30.69 4.62 -7.17
CA ASP A 545 -29.88 5.74 -6.68
C ASP A 545 -28.60 5.33 -5.90
N HIS A 546 -28.50 4.05 -5.52
CA HIS A 546 -27.32 3.45 -4.87
C HIS A 546 -26.53 2.51 -5.78
N GLU A 547 -26.88 2.42 -7.06
CA GLU A 547 -26.24 1.51 -8.00
C GLU A 547 -24.81 1.92 -8.33
N PRO A 548 -23.83 0.98 -8.35
CA PRO A 548 -22.44 1.28 -8.76
C PRO A 548 -22.37 1.79 -10.19
N MET A 549 -21.55 2.81 -10.46
CA MET A 549 -21.44 3.42 -11.79
C MET A 549 -20.99 2.44 -12.88
N GLN A 550 -20.29 1.38 -12.53
CA GLN A 550 -19.94 0.30 -13.47
C GLN A 550 -21.18 -0.41 -14.02
N GLU A 551 -22.15 -0.73 -13.15
CA GLU A 551 -23.41 -1.35 -13.56
C GLU A 551 -24.29 -0.36 -14.34
N VAL A 552 -24.27 0.92 -13.96
CA VAL A 552 -24.95 1.99 -14.71
C VAL A 552 -24.44 2.06 -16.15
N MET A 553 -23.12 2.12 -16.35
CA MET A 553 -22.52 2.15 -17.69
C MET A 553 -22.86 0.90 -18.50
N LYS A 554 -22.78 -0.27 -17.87
CA LYS A 554 -23.14 -1.54 -18.49
C LYS A 554 -24.59 -1.57 -18.97
N LYS A 555 -25.55 -1.06 -18.17
CA LYS A 555 -26.97 -0.94 -18.57
C LYS A 555 -27.15 0.00 -19.76
N PHE A 556 -26.38 1.11 -19.83
CA PHE A 556 -26.41 1.99 -21.00
C PHE A 556 -25.85 1.33 -22.26
N ASP A 557 -24.82 0.51 -22.13
CA ASP A 557 -24.22 -0.23 -23.26
C ASP A 557 -25.13 -1.37 -23.74
N GLU A 558 -25.78 -2.10 -22.82
CA GLU A 558 -26.68 -3.20 -23.13
C GLU A 558 -28.01 -2.73 -23.73
N THR A 559 -28.52 -1.58 -23.28
CA THR A 559 -29.86 -1.09 -23.72
C THR A 559 -29.81 -0.12 -24.89
N ASP A 560 -28.64 0.42 -25.19
CA ASP A 560 -28.42 1.53 -26.14
C ASP A 560 -29.36 2.73 -25.91
N ALA A 561 -29.84 2.90 -24.68
CA ALA A 561 -30.79 3.95 -24.32
C ALA A 561 -30.10 5.32 -24.32
N ALA A 562 -30.82 6.36 -24.80
CA ALA A 562 -30.34 7.73 -24.70
C ALA A 562 -30.42 8.30 -23.28
N GLN A 563 -31.40 7.84 -22.50
CA GLN A 563 -31.66 8.27 -21.12
C GLN A 563 -32.29 7.12 -20.33
N LEU A 564 -31.91 6.99 -19.04
CA LEU A 564 -32.47 6.00 -18.12
C LEU A 564 -32.96 6.69 -16.83
N PRO A 565 -34.16 6.34 -16.32
CA PRO A 565 -34.70 6.89 -15.09
C PRO A 565 -33.97 6.32 -13.86
N VAL A 566 -33.81 7.15 -12.82
CA VAL A 566 -33.25 6.77 -11.53
C VAL A 566 -34.34 6.78 -10.46
N VAL A 567 -34.48 5.69 -9.73
CA VAL A 567 -35.48 5.54 -8.67
C VAL A 567 -34.80 5.17 -7.33
N ASP A 568 -35.49 5.44 -6.24
CA ASP A 568 -35.09 4.94 -4.92
C ASP A 568 -35.59 3.50 -4.68
N VAL A 569 -35.32 2.94 -3.49
CA VAL A 569 -35.73 1.59 -3.08
C VAL A 569 -37.25 1.36 -3.08
N ASN A 570 -38.03 2.45 -3.05
CA ASN A 570 -39.52 2.41 -3.10
C ASN A 570 -40.06 2.64 -4.52
N GLY A 571 -39.21 2.74 -5.54
CA GLY A 571 -39.57 3.03 -6.92
C GLY A 571 -39.94 4.50 -7.19
N VAL A 572 -39.71 5.41 -6.24
CA VAL A 572 -39.95 6.85 -6.41
C VAL A 572 -38.89 7.46 -7.30
N LEU A 573 -39.29 8.21 -8.30
CA LEU A 573 -38.41 8.86 -9.26
C LEU A 573 -37.52 9.93 -8.58
N LYS A 574 -36.20 9.85 -8.76
CA LYS A 574 -35.21 10.82 -8.24
C LYS A 574 -34.60 11.70 -9.33
N GLY A 575 -34.68 11.28 -10.58
CA GLY A 575 -34.10 11.96 -11.72
C GLY A 575 -33.93 11.01 -12.89
N TYR A 576 -33.05 11.40 -13.81
CA TYR A 576 -32.62 10.56 -14.92
C TYR A 576 -31.13 10.78 -15.18
N ILE A 577 -30.52 9.85 -15.89
CA ILE A 577 -29.17 9.99 -16.42
C ILE A 577 -29.26 9.98 -17.94
N SER A 578 -28.68 10.97 -18.59
CA SER A 578 -28.51 10.96 -20.04
C SER A 578 -27.15 10.35 -20.42
N ARG A 579 -27.13 9.59 -21.52
CA ARG A 579 -25.89 9.03 -22.08
C ARG A 579 -24.83 10.12 -22.31
N THR A 580 -25.25 11.27 -22.83
CA THR A 580 -24.39 12.42 -23.07
C THR A 580 -23.75 12.93 -21.78
N ARG A 581 -24.53 13.11 -20.72
CA ARG A 581 -24.05 13.56 -19.42
C ARG A 581 -23.10 12.54 -18.78
N LEU A 582 -23.47 11.26 -18.83
CA LEU A 582 -22.66 10.15 -18.32
C LEU A 582 -21.26 10.14 -18.96
N TYR A 583 -21.20 10.10 -20.30
CA TYR A 583 -19.93 10.02 -21.01
C TYR A 583 -19.16 11.35 -21.04
N SER A 584 -19.82 12.51 -20.96
CA SER A 584 -19.12 13.80 -20.82
C SER A 584 -18.45 13.91 -19.45
N THR A 585 -19.13 13.53 -18.37
CA THR A 585 -18.57 13.50 -17.02
C THR A 585 -17.44 12.48 -16.93
N TYR A 586 -17.60 11.29 -17.52
CA TYR A 586 -16.54 10.29 -17.63
C TYR A 586 -15.31 10.84 -18.35
N ARG A 587 -15.47 11.44 -19.56
CA ARG A 587 -14.37 12.03 -20.32
C ARG A 587 -13.69 13.17 -19.57
N GLN A 588 -14.44 13.98 -18.85
CA GLN A 588 -13.88 15.05 -18.04
C GLN A 588 -13.01 14.50 -16.92
N ILE A 589 -13.49 13.48 -16.19
CA ILE A 589 -12.70 12.82 -15.13
C ILE A 589 -11.44 12.15 -15.73
N VAL A 590 -11.57 11.46 -16.87
CA VAL A 590 -10.43 10.84 -17.58
C VAL A 590 -9.46 11.92 -18.08
N ALA A 591 -9.95 13.03 -18.60
CA ALA A 591 -9.11 14.15 -19.04
C ALA A 591 -8.39 14.81 -17.84
N ASP A 592 -9.09 15.03 -16.73
CA ASP A 592 -8.52 15.56 -15.49
C ASP A 592 -7.45 14.61 -14.93
N MET A 593 -7.68 13.28 -15.01
CA MET A 593 -6.71 12.25 -14.62
C MET A 593 -5.56 12.08 -15.62
N SER A 594 -5.79 12.37 -16.90
CA SER A 594 -4.75 12.28 -17.96
C SER A 594 -3.93 13.56 -18.07
N ALA A 595 -4.49 14.70 -17.70
CA ALA A 595 -3.80 15.99 -17.62
C ALA A 595 -3.02 16.14 -16.31
N GLU A 596 -3.24 15.23 -15.35
CA GLU A 596 -2.50 15.06 -14.11
C GLU A 596 -1.31 14.09 -14.28
#